data_f0cbbbfe6358146644d969f3e94dfc68
#
_entry.id   f0cbbbfe6358146644d969f3e94dfc68
#
_cell.length_a   1.000
_cell.length_b   1.000
_cell.length_c   1.000
_cell.angle_alpha   90.00
_cell.angle_beta   90.00
_cell.angle_gamma   90.00
#
_symmetry.space_group_name_H-M   'P 1'
#
loop_
_entity.id
_entity.type
_entity.pdbx_description
1 polymer ?
#
loop_
_entity_poly.entity_id
_entity_poly.type
_entity_poly.pdbx_seq_one_letter_code
_entity_poly.pdbx_strand_id
1 'polypeptide(L)'
;ISIQNNVAEITFATKGGRVYSAMLKDYMAQDKKTPVMLFDGDDASMNFNFYNKAGAIQTKDYFFEAVNKTDSSVTMRLAADSASYIDFIYTLKPDSYLMNFEIKATGMENKLASTKYVDIDWSQRARQLEKGFTYENRLSELTYKVTGDNVDNLSAAKDDSQDLPGRIDWVAFKNQFFSSVFIAEQDFDKVSVKSKMEQQGSGYIKDYSAEMNTFFDPTGKEPTEMYFYF
;
A
#
# COMPACT_ATOMS: atom_id res chain seq x y z
N ILE A 1 -12.01 10.87 2.90
CA ILE A 1 -12.41 10.06 4.07
C ILE A 1 -11.15 9.84 4.89
N SER A 2 -11.20 10.06 6.22
CA SER A 2 -10.02 9.85 7.09
C SER A 2 -10.34 9.02 8.31
N ILE A 3 -9.34 8.28 8.79
CA ILE A 3 -9.27 7.65 10.11
C ILE A 3 -8.00 8.13 10.80
N GLN A 4 -7.98 8.10 12.12
CA GLN A 4 -6.82 8.57 12.89
C GLN A 4 -6.72 7.89 14.25
N ASN A 5 -5.51 7.95 14.80
CA ASN A 5 -5.22 7.68 16.19
C ASN A 5 -4.33 8.81 16.76
N ASN A 6 -3.68 8.60 17.90
CA ASN A 6 -2.83 9.62 18.53
C ASN A 6 -1.60 9.98 17.68
N VAL A 7 -1.05 9.03 16.89
CA VAL A 7 0.24 9.17 16.22
C VAL A 7 0.15 9.34 14.70
N ALA A 8 -0.97 8.96 14.08
CA ALA A 8 -1.14 9.01 12.61
C ALA A 8 -2.54 9.45 12.19
N GLU A 9 -2.63 10.05 11.00
CA GLU A 9 -3.88 10.29 10.27
C GLU A 9 -3.72 9.74 8.84
N ILE A 10 -4.67 8.88 8.46
CA ILE A 10 -4.69 8.22 7.14
C ILE A 10 -5.95 8.65 6.41
N THR A 11 -5.81 9.14 5.19
CA THR A 11 -6.96 9.46 4.34
C THR A 11 -7.12 8.43 3.22
N PHE A 12 -8.34 8.30 2.71
CA PHE A 12 -8.72 7.34 1.68
C PHE A 12 -9.40 8.04 0.51
N ALA A 13 -9.06 7.63 -0.70
CA ALA A 13 -9.77 8.00 -1.92
C ALA A 13 -10.94 7.03 -2.15
N THR A 14 -12.10 7.55 -2.52
CA THR A 14 -13.23 6.71 -2.97
C THR A 14 -12.90 6.01 -4.29
N LYS A 15 -12.20 6.67 -5.20
CA LYS A 15 -11.69 6.05 -6.42
C LYS A 15 -10.57 5.07 -6.07
N GLY A 16 -10.79 3.81 -6.38
CA GLY A 16 -9.87 2.71 -6.04
C GLY A 16 -10.00 2.17 -4.62
N GLY A 17 -10.72 2.85 -3.71
CA GLY A 17 -10.84 2.43 -2.30
C GLY A 17 -9.52 2.46 -1.53
N ARG A 18 -8.51 3.18 -2.01
CA ARG A 18 -7.09 3.11 -1.60
C ARG A 18 -6.73 4.15 -0.55
N VAL A 19 -5.62 3.91 0.14
CA VAL A 19 -4.96 4.96 0.94
C VAL A 19 -4.56 6.11 0.00
N TYR A 20 -4.91 7.33 0.37
CA TYR A 20 -4.66 8.57 -0.36
C TYR A 20 -3.52 9.37 0.24
N SER A 21 -3.46 9.47 1.57
CA SER A 21 -2.35 10.12 2.27
C SER A 21 -2.07 9.46 3.62
N ALA A 22 -0.82 9.59 4.09
CA ALA A 22 -0.38 9.13 5.40
C ALA A 22 0.42 10.24 6.09
N MET A 23 -0.12 10.75 7.19
CA MET A 23 0.49 11.81 8.01
C MET A 23 0.91 11.25 9.37
N LEU A 24 2.15 11.53 9.77
CA LEU A 24 2.74 11.15 11.06
C LEU A 24 2.73 12.35 11.99
N LYS A 25 1.88 12.30 13.04
CA LYS A 25 1.63 13.44 13.93
C LYS A 25 2.80 13.78 14.87
N ASP A 26 3.60 12.78 15.22
CA ASP A 26 4.72 12.94 16.18
C ASP A 26 5.99 13.48 15.53
N TYR A 27 6.04 13.58 14.21
CA TYR A 27 7.21 14.01 13.47
C TYR A 27 6.93 15.29 12.69
N MET A 28 7.87 16.23 12.75
CA MET A 28 7.76 17.51 12.05
C MET A 28 8.60 17.50 10.76
N ALA A 29 8.01 18.04 9.70
CA ALA A 29 8.71 18.26 8.43
C ALA A 29 9.86 19.27 8.59
N GLN A 30 10.63 19.51 7.52
CA GLN A 30 11.78 20.44 7.52
C GLN A 30 11.45 21.84 8.00
N ASP A 31 10.22 22.30 7.84
CA ASP A 31 9.75 23.61 8.28
C ASP A 31 9.57 23.70 9.81
N LYS A 32 9.65 22.56 10.51
CA LYS A 32 9.43 22.40 11.94
C LYS A 32 8.07 22.92 12.44
N LYS A 33 7.08 22.92 11.57
CA LYS A 33 5.73 23.44 11.84
C LYS A 33 4.64 22.48 11.41
N THR A 34 4.84 21.80 10.27
CA THR A 34 3.86 20.87 9.74
C THR A 34 4.26 19.42 10.06
N PRO A 35 3.31 18.53 10.38
CA PRO A 35 3.60 17.11 10.54
C PRO A 35 4.18 16.49 9.26
N VAL A 36 4.94 15.42 9.41
CA VAL A 36 5.48 14.68 8.27
C VAL A 36 4.35 14.04 7.48
N MET A 37 4.33 14.32 6.18
CA MET A 37 3.45 13.68 5.20
C MET A 37 4.28 12.74 4.35
N LEU A 38 4.09 11.43 4.51
CA LEU A 38 4.84 10.42 3.75
C LEU A 38 4.49 10.46 2.27
N PHE A 39 3.22 10.59 1.96
CA PHE A 39 2.67 10.78 0.62
C PHE A 39 1.28 11.41 0.70
N ASP A 40 0.85 12.04 -0.38
CA ASP A 40 -0.46 12.66 -0.51
C ASP A 40 -0.91 12.64 -1.98
N GLY A 41 -2.13 12.18 -2.22
CA GLY A 41 -2.76 12.18 -3.52
C GLY A 41 -2.06 11.26 -4.53
N ASP A 42 -1.56 11.88 -5.58
CA ASP A 42 -0.93 11.17 -6.69
C ASP A 42 0.53 10.79 -6.45
N ASP A 43 1.08 11.11 -5.28
CA ASP A 43 2.40 10.60 -4.88
C ASP A 43 2.41 9.09 -4.73
N ALA A 44 1.26 8.50 -4.38
CA ALA A 44 1.12 7.05 -4.21
C ALA A 44 -0.07 6.52 -5.02
N SER A 45 0.06 5.30 -5.50
CA SER A 45 -1.00 4.57 -6.17
C SER A 45 -1.05 3.14 -5.66
N MET A 46 -2.25 2.61 -5.51
CA MET A 46 -2.48 1.20 -5.23
C MET A 46 -3.69 0.72 -6.00
N ASN A 47 -3.54 -0.39 -6.70
CA ASN A 47 -4.57 -0.99 -7.51
C ASN A 47 -4.60 -2.50 -7.25
N PHE A 48 -5.80 -3.05 -7.11
CA PHE A 48 -6.04 -4.48 -6.99
C PHE A 48 -6.74 -4.97 -8.24
N ASN A 49 -6.22 -6.04 -8.84
CA ASN A 49 -6.77 -6.64 -10.06
C ASN A 49 -7.48 -7.95 -9.68
N PHE A 50 -8.80 -7.90 -9.63
CA PHE A 50 -9.63 -9.09 -9.55
C PHE A 50 -9.98 -9.58 -10.95
N TYR A 51 -10.39 -10.83 -11.08
CA TYR A 51 -10.67 -11.42 -12.38
C TYR A 51 -12.09 -11.96 -12.46
N ASN A 52 -12.71 -11.79 -13.60
CA ASN A 52 -13.96 -12.43 -13.97
C ASN A 52 -13.87 -13.04 -15.37
N LYS A 53 -14.98 -13.59 -15.90
CA LYS A 53 -15.00 -14.19 -17.25
C LYS A 53 -14.72 -13.19 -18.38
N ALA A 54 -14.91 -11.91 -18.16
CA ALA A 54 -14.69 -10.85 -19.15
C ALA A 54 -13.27 -10.28 -19.10
N GLY A 55 -12.50 -10.55 -18.03
CA GLY A 55 -11.13 -10.07 -17.85
C GLY A 55 -10.86 -9.49 -16.46
N ALA A 56 -9.87 -8.62 -16.36
CA ALA A 56 -9.47 -7.98 -15.13
C ALA A 56 -10.42 -6.84 -14.72
N ILE A 57 -10.75 -6.81 -13.43
CA ILE A 57 -11.46 -5.71 -12.76
C ILE A 57 -10.41 -4.95 -11.98
N GLN A 58 -10.00 -3.79 -12.49
CA GLN A 58 -8.99 -2.93 -11.86
C GLN A 58 -9.66 -1.95 -10.91
N THR A 59 -9.38 -2.03 -9.61
CA THR A 59 -10.05 -1.19 -8.61
C THR A 59 -9.87 0.30 -8.84
N LYS A 60 -8.75 0.72 -9.42
CA LYS A 60 -8.48 2.12 -9.77
C LYS A 60 -9.52 2.77 -10.71
N ASP A 61 -10.31 1.95 -11.43
CA ASP A 61 -11.32 2.42 -12.38
C ASP A 61 -12.70 2.59 -11.74
N TYR A 62 -12.88 2.15 -10.49
CA TYR A 62 -14.15 2.11 -9.79
C TYR A 62 -14.18 3.03 -8.57
N PHE A 63 -15.38 3.46 -8.20
CA PHE A 63 -15.62 4.20 -6.97
C PHE A 63 -16.16 3.29 -5.89
N PHE A 64 -15.57 3.38 -4.72
CA PHE A 64 -15.97 2.68 -3.50
C PHE A 64 -16.83 3.59 -2.64
N GLU A 65 -17.77 3.02 -1.93
CA GLU A 65 -18.56 3.68 -0.91
C GLU A 65 -17.97 3.41 0.48
N ALA A 66 -17.86 4.45 1.30
CA ALA A 66 -17.45 4.28 2.68
C ALA A 66 -18.64 3.86 3.53
N VAL A 67 -18.52 2.69 4.14
CA VAL A 67 -19.49 2.15 5.09
C VAL A 67 -18.80 1.85 6.43
N ASN A 68 -19.57 1.78 7.53
CA ASN A 68 -19.07 1.40 8.87
C ASN A 68 -17.83 2.22 9.33
N LYS A 69 -17.87 3.54 9.12
CA LYS A 69 -16.75 4.41 9.51
C LYS A 69 -16.80 4.70 11.02
N THR A 70 -15.62 4.57 11.67
CA THR A 70 -15.33 5.07 13.02
C THR A 70 -14.15 6.05 12.97
N ASP A 71 -13.64 6.50 14.11
CA ASP A 71 -12.45 7.35 14.16
C ASP A 71 -11.19 6.61 13.69
N SER A 72 -11.09 5.30 13.96
CA SER A 72 -9.91 4.47 13.68
C SER A 72 -10.14 3.38 12.62
N SER A 73 -11.33 3.27 12.04
CA SER A 73 -11.62 2.26 11.02
C SER A 73 -12.57 2.75 9.94
N VAL A 74 -12.46 2.19 8.75
CA VAL A 74 -13.37 2.40 7.64
C VAL A 74 -13.45 1.16 6.76
N THR A 75 -14.64 0.84 6.29
CA THR A 75 -14.86 -0.15 5.23
C THR A 75 -15.16 0.60 3.94
N MET A 76 -14.35 0.36 2.92
CA MET A 76 -14.56 0.86 1.56
C MET A 76 -15.18 -0.26 0.73
N ARG A 77 -16.42 -0.11 0.28
CA ARG A 77 -17.19 -1.14 -0.42
C ARG A 77 -17.25 -0.90 -1.93
N LEU A 78 -16.89 -1.91 -2.70
CA LEU A 78 -17.17 -1.99 -4.14
C LEU A 78 -18.32 -2.98 -4.35
N ALA A 79 -19.52 -2.44 -4.62
CA ALA A 79 -20.70 -3.24 -4.84
C ALA A 79 -20.88 -3.61 -6.31
N ALA A 80 -21.12 -4.89 -6.59
CA ALA A 80 -21.64 -5.36 -7.87
C ALA A 80 -23.18 -5.30 -7.89
N ASP A 81 -23.81 -5.57 -6.75
CA ASP A 81 -25.22 -5.39 -6.45
C ASP A 81 -25.45 -5.36 -4.93
N SER A 82 -26.70 -5.36 -4.46
CA SER A 82 -27.04 -5.26 -3.04
C SER A 82 -26.61 -6.48 -2.19
N ALA A 83 -26.34 -7.63 -2.81
CA ALA A 83 -25.98 -8.88 -2.14
C ALA A 83 -24.54 -9.34 -2.48
N SER A 84 -23.86 -8.65 -3.41
CA SER A 84 -22.56 -9.05 -3.95
C SER A 84 -21.61 -7.87 -3.97
N TYR A 85 -20.53 -7.93 -3.18
CA TYR A 85 -19.57 -6.82 -3.03
C TYR A 85 -18.22 -7.31 -2.54
N ILE A 86 -17.22 -6.44 -2.70
CA ILE A 86 -15.89 -6.58 -2.12
C ILE A 86 -15.70 -5.43 -1.13
N ASP A 87 -15.32 -5.76 0.09
CA ASP A 87 -14.99 -4.82 1.15
C ASP A 87 -13.47 -4.73 1.33
N PHE A 88 -12.96 -3.51 1.37
CA PHE A 88 -11.64 -3.13 1.82
C PHE A 88 -11.79 -2.56 3.23
N ILE A 89 -11.34 -3.29 4.23
CA ILE A 89 -11.53 -2.96 5.65
C ILE A 89 -10.19 -2.48 6.20
N TYR A 90 -10.13 -1.22 6.59
CA TYR A 90 -8.96 -0.58 7.17
C TYR A 90 -9.18 -0.30 8.64
N THR A 91 -8.23 -0.71 9.49
CA THR A 91 -8.30 -0.47 10.93
C THR A 91 -6.93 -0.04 11.46
N LEU A 92 -6.83 1.20 11.91
CA LEU A 92 -5.62 1.75 12.51
C LEU A 92 -5.56 1.34 13.98
N LYS A 93 -4.47 0.70 14.40
CA LYS A 93 -4.29 0.29 15.80
C LYS A 93 -4.08 1.49 16.71
N PRO A 94 -4.57 1.45 17.97
CA PRO A 94 -4.30 2.51 18.95
C PRO A 94 -2.81 2.71 19.15
N ASP A 95 -2.38 3.97 19.25
CA ASP A 95 -0.99 4.38 19.55
C ASP A 95 0.07 3.68 18.70
N SER A 96 -0.25 3.40 17.43
CA SER A 96 0.60 2.62 16.52
C SER A 96 0.52 3.18 15.10
N TYR A 97 1.61 3.03 14.37
CA TYR A 97 1.69 3.29 12.93
C TYR A 97 1.25 2.08 12.09
N LEU A 98 0.82 0.99 12.74
CA LEU A 98 0.34 -0.22 12.08
C LEU A 98 -1.15 -0.10 11.78
N MET A 99 -1.51 -0.29 10.52
CA MET A 99 -2.89 -0.35 10.04
C MET A 99 -3.17 -1.74 9.47
N ASN A 100 -4.17 -2.43 10.00
CA ASN A 100 -4.69 -3.67 9.41
C ASN A 100 -5.46 -3.31 8.14
N PHE A 101 -5.31 -4.14 7.13
CA PHE A 101 -6.04 -4.07 5.88
C PHE A 101 -6.54 -5.47 5.51
N GLU A 102 -7.84 -5.62 5.39
CA GLU A 102 -8.49 -6.87 5.04
C GLU A 102 -9.30 -6.69 3.76
N ILE A 103 -9.19 -7.64 2.82
CA ILE A 103 -10.09 -7.74 1.68
C ILE A 103 -11.04 -8.91 1.92
N LYS A 104 -12.34 -8.64 1.83
CA LYS A 104 -13.40 -9.64 2.01
C LYS A 104 -14.40 -9.58 0.87
N ALA A 105 -14.65 -10.73 0.25
CA ALA A 105 -15.72 -10.91 -0.73
C ALA A 105 -17.02 -11.33 -0.04
N THR A 106 -18.16 -10.89 -0.55
CA THR A 106 -19.48 -11.36 -0.16
C THR A 106 -20.32 -11.57 -1.40
N GLY A 107 -20.88 -12.78 -1.60
CA GLY A 107 -21.72 -13.14 -2.74
C GLY A 107 -21.02 -13.01 -4.11
N MET A 108 -19.68 -13.09 -4.15
CA MET A 108 -18.88 -12.89 -5.35
C MET A 108 -18.45 -14.19 -6.04
N GLU A 109 -18.72 -15.36 -5.48
CA GLU A 109 -18.28 -16.66 -5.96
C GLU A 109 -18.72 -17.01 -7.40
N ASN A 110 -19.85 -16.45 -7.84
CA ASN A 110 -20.37 -16.63 -9.20
C ASN A 110 -20.04 -15.45 -10.15
N LYS A 111 -19.48 -14.37 -9.61
CA LYS A 111 -19.16 -13.13 -10.33
C LYS A 111 -17.68 -12.98 -10.63
N LEU A 112 -16.82 -13.50 -9.75
CA LEU A 112 -15.38 -13.55 -9.96
C LEU A 112 -14.94 -14.91 -10.50
N ALA A 113 -13.74 -14.95 -11.08
CA ALA A 113 -13.07 -16.19 -11.43
C ALA A 113 -12.68 -16.94 -10.15
N SER A 114 -12.58 -18.26 -10.24
CA SER A 114 -12.18 -19.13 -9.13
C SER A 114 -10.67 -19.08 -8.80
N THR A 115 -9.97 -18.05 -9.25
CA THR A 115 -8.57 -17.80 -8.92
C THR A 115 -8.44 -17.48 -7.43
N LYS A 116 -7.47 -18.10 -6.77
CA LYS A 116 -7.21 -17.89 -5.35
C LYS A 116 -6.12 -16.85 -5.11
N TYR A 117 -6.05 -15.82 -5.93
CA TYR A 117 -5.12 -14.71 -5.78
C TYR A 117 -5.72 -13.41 -6.32
N VAL A 118 -5.20 -12.30 -5.82
CA VAL A 118 -5.41 -10.95 -6.33
C VAL A 118 -4.06 -10.36 -6.69
N ASP A 119 -3.94 -9.75 -7.88
CA ASP A 119 -2.74 -9.02 -8.25
C ASP A 119 -2.81 -7.59 -7.71
N ILE A 120 -1.67 -7.07 -7.31
CA ILE A 120 -1.52 -5.78 -6.64
C ILE A 120 -0.45 -4.98 -7.36
N ASP A 121 -0.79 -3.75 -7.77
CA ASP A 121 0.16 -2.75 -8.24
C ASP A 121 0.28 -1.66 -7.18
N TRP A 122 1.46 -1.47 -6.61
CA TRP A 122 1.74 -0.46 -5.60
C TRP A 122 2.90 0.42 -6.02
N SER A 123 2.72 1.74 -5.94
CA SER A 123 3.77 2.69 -6.22
C SER A 123 3.72 3.89 -5.29
N GLN A 124 4.89 4.50 -5.06
CA GLN A 124 5.03 5.71 -4.26
C GLN A 124 6.25 6.51 -4.69
N ARG A 125 6.05 7.79 -4.94
CA ARG A 125 7.13 8.76 -5.02
C ARG A 125 7.48 9.22 -3.60
N ALA A 126 8.63 8.81 -3.10
CA ALA A 126 9.11 9.16 -1.77
C ALA A 126 9.47 10.65 -1.72
N ARG A 127 8.78 11.42 -0.88
CA ARG A 127 9.01 12.86 -0.70
C ARG A 127 10.39 13.12 -0.11
N GLN A 128 11.02 14.22 -0.52
CA GLN A 128 12.18 14.73 0.17
C GLN A 128 11.76 15.32 1.52
N LEU A 129 12.14 14.67 2.62
CA LEU A 129 11.79 15.06 3.98
C LEU A 129 12.94 15.76 4.71
N GLU A 130 14.16 15.66 4.19
CA GLU A 130 15.36 16.27 4.75
C GLU A 130 15.95 17.36 3.83
N LYS A 131 16.75 18.28 4.40
CA LYS A 131 17.38 19.38 3.64
C LYS A 131 18.41 18.90 2.62
N GLY A 132 19.12 17.83 2.96
CA GLY A 132 20.25 17.32 2.20
C GLY A 132 19.86 16.24 1.20
N PHE A 133 19.36 16.62 0.00
CA PHE A 133 18.96 15.67 -1.04
C PHE A 133 19.96 14.52 -1.26
N THR A 134 21.24 14.82 -1.46
CA THR A 134 22.26 13.80 -1.76
C THR A 134 22.42 12.80 -0.61
N TYR A 135 22.36 13.27 0.63
CA TYR A 135 22.50 12.41 1.79
C TYR A 135 21.25 11.53 2.01
N GLU A 136 20.06 12.14 1.96
CA GLU A 136 18.80 11.42 2.08
C GLU A 136 18.63 10.39 0.96
N ASN A 137 18.97 10.77 -0.30
CA ASN A 137 18.89 9.88 -1.45
C ASN A 137 19.77 8.62 -1.30
N ARG A 138 20.98 8.74 -0.73
CA ARG A 138 21.89 7.61 -0.50
C ARG A 138 21.39 6.64 0.58
N LEU A 139 20.50 7.08 1.47
CA LEU A 139 19.92 6.29 2.55
C LEU A 139 18.49 5.85 2.25
N SER A 140 18.00 6.16 1.04
CA SER A 140 16.65 5.82 0.60
C SER A 140 16.70 4.67 -0.39
N GLU A 141 16.03 3.58 -0.06
CA GLU A 141 16.07 2.33 -0.82
C GLU A 141 14.76 1.56 -0.74
N LEU A 142 14.47 0.74 -1.74
CA LEU A 142 13.42 -0.25 -1.67
C LEU A 142 13.98 -1.50 -1.01
N THR A 143 13.38 -1.91 0.11
CA THR A 143 13.78 -3.11 0.85
C THR A 143 12.66 -4.14 0.84
N TYR A 144 13.01 -5.40 0.97
CA TYR A 144 12.06 -6.51 1.00
C TYR A 144 12.59 -7.66 1.86
N LYS A 145 11.67 -8.52 2.29
CA LYS A 145 11.99 -9.71 3.11
C LYS A 145 11.55 -10.95 2.38
N VAL A 146 12.51 -11.75 1.97
CA VAL A 146 12.23 -13.10 1.44
C VAL A 146 11.86 -14.01 2.62
N THR A 147 10.76 -14.76 2.49
CA THR A 147 10.28 -15.67 3.53
C THR A 147 11.36 -16.71 3.90
N GLY A 148 11.69 -16.76 5.17
CA GLY A 148 12.71 -17.68 5.69
C GLY A 148 14.16 -17.26 5.41
N ASP A 149 14.43 -16.12 4.79
CA ASP A 149 15.77 -15.61 4.47
C ASP A 149 16.01 -14.22 5.09
N ASN A 150 17.09 -13.55 4.72
CA ASN A 150 17.44 -12.21 5.20
C ASN A 150 16.64 -11.12 4.48
N VAL A 151 16.66 -9.92 5.06
CA VAL A 151 16.23 -8.71 4.40
C VAL A 151 17.24 -8.33 3.32
N ASP A 152 16.74 -7.93 2.14
CA ASP A 152 17.55 -7.45 1.03
C ASP A 152 16.98 -6.17 0.45
N ASN A 153 17.68 -5.52 -0.48
CA ASN A 153 17.29 -4.22 -1.03
C ASN A 153 17.76 -4.03 -2.47
N LEU A 154 17.07 -3.15 -3.19
CA LEU A 154 17.57 -2.62 -4.45
C LEU A 154 18.64 -1.56 -4.21
N SER A 155 19.47 -1.30 -5.24
CA SER A 155 20.53 -0.29 -5.16
C SER A 155 19.95 1.09 -4.84
N ALA A 156 20.48 1.73 -3.78
CA ALA A 156 20.19 3.13 -3.47
C ALA A 156 20.89 4.13 -4.40
N ALA A 157 21.94 3.69 -5.14
CA ALA A 157 22.83 4.58 -5.91
C ALA A 157 22.44 4.76 -7.38
N LYS A 158 21.52 3.96 -7.90
CA LYS A 158 21.10 3.97 -9.31
C LYS A 158 19.68 3.47 -9.47
N ASP A 159 19.10 3.69 -10.64
CA ASP A 159 17.89 2.98 -11.05
C ASP A 159 18.14 1.46 -11.00
N ASP A 160 17.21 0.74 -10.36
CA ASP A 160 17.34 -0.69 -10.20
C ASP A 160 15.97 -1.36 -10.27
N SER A 161 15.93 -2.62 -10.72
CA SER A 161 14.72 -3.43 -10.77
C SER A 161 15.04 -4.90 -10.67
N GLN A 162 14.17 -5.66 -10.03
CA GLN A 162 14.37 -7.09 -9.84
C GLN A 162 13.05 -7.85 -9.75
N ASP A 163 13.02 -9.03 -10.37
CA ASP A 163 12.03 -10.06 -10.09
C ASP A 163 12.52 -10.88 -8.91
N LEU A 164 11.77 -10.85 -7.81
CA LEU A 164 12.22 -11.44 -6.56
C LEU A 164 11.98 -12.95 -6.54
N PRO A 165 12.92 -13.75 -6.02
CA PRO A 165 12.75 -15.19 -5.92
C PRO A 165 11.86 -15.57 -4.74
N GLY A 166 10.98 -16.55 -4.92
CA GLY A 166 10.22 -17.16 -3.83
C GLY A 166 9.09 -16.26 -3.29
N ARG A 167 8.74 -16.48 -2.05
CA ARG A 167 7.71 -15.73 -1.32
C ARG A 167 8.33 -14.57 -0.59
N ILE A 168 7.56 -13.48 -0.48
CA ILE A 168 8.01 -12.23 0.13
C ILE A 168 7.07 -11.87 1.29
N ASP A 169 7.59 -11.75 2.50
CA ASP A 169 6.82 -11.40 3.69
C ASP A 169 6.32 -9.95 3.60
N TRP A 170 7.18 -9.04 3.14
CA TRP A 170 6.87 -7.62 3.02
C TRP A 170 7.79 -6.89 2.02
N VAL A 171 7.27 -5.78 1.51
CA VAL A 171 8.02 -4.80 0.70
C VAL A 171 7.94 -3.45 1.41
N ALA A 172 9.04 -2.69 1.43
CA ALA A 172 9.13 -1.38 2.05
C ALA A 172 9.72 -0.35 1.09
N PHE A 173 9.01 0.75 0.93
CA PHE A 173 9.47 1.98 0.29
C PHE A 173 10.03 2.91 1.36
N LYS A 174 11.34 2.97 1.42
CA LYS A 174 12.05 3.62 2.52
C LYS A 174 12.71 4.90 2.05
N ASN A 175 12.58 5.97 2.84
CA ASN A 175 13.50 7.06 2.79
C ASN A 175 14.33 7.10 4.10
N GLN A 176 15.19 8.08 4.30
CA GLN A 176 16.22 8.03 5.35
C GLN A 176 15.70 7.60 6.74
N PHE A 177 14.58 8.17 7.19
CA PHE A 177 14.04 7.96 8.54
C PHE A 177 12.66 7.33 8.56
N PHE A 178 11.98 7.27 7.42
CA PHE A 178 10.59 6.84 7.33
C PHE A 178 10.43 5.75 6.28
N SER A 179 9.40 4.94 6.45
CA SER A 179 9.10 3.86 5.52
C SER A 179 7.61 3.70 5.36
N SER A 180 7.16 3.36 4.15
CA SER A 180 5.86 2.75 3.92
C SER A 180 6.08 1.27 3.69
N VAL A 181 5.59 0.42 4.59
CA VAL A 181 5.78 -1.03 4.52
C VAL A 181 4.45 -1.69 4.23
N PHE A 182 4.42 -2.61 3.27
CA PHE A 182 3.26 -3.42 2.95
C PHE A 182 3.57 -4.89 3.21
N ILE A 183 2.74 -5.54 4.00
CA ILE A 183 2.97 -6.87 4.58
C ILE A 183 1.77 -7.74 4.22
N ALA A 184 1.97 -8.97 3.80
CA ALA A 184 0.92 -9.96 3.63
C ALA A 184 1.01 -11.05 4.71
N GLU A 185 -0.13 -11.44 5.30
CA GLU A 185 -0.19 -12.53 6.27
C GLU A 185 0.15 -13.88 5.61
N GLN A 186 -0.23 -14.08 4.35
CA GLN A 186 0.04 -15.30 3.58
C GLN A 186 1.12 -15.09 2.49
N ASP A 187 2.06 -14.18 2.73
CA ASP A 187 3.14 -13.80 1.82
C ASP A 187 2.65 -13.19 0.48
N PHE A 188 3.57 -12.50 -0.20
CA PHE A 188 3.41 -12.11 -1.59
C PHE A 188 4.12 -13.11 -2.49
N ASP A 189 3.51 -13.40 -3.63
CA ASP A 189 4.09 -14.20 -4.72
C ASP A 189 4.33 -13.34 -5.96
N LYS A 190 5.21 -13.80 -6.86
CA LYS A 190 5.50 -13.16 -8.16
C LYS A 190 5.82 -11.67 -8.03
N VAL A 191 6.71 -11.35 -7.11
CA VAL A 191 7.02 -9.97 -6.78
C VAL A 191 8.07 -9.41 -7.72
N SER A 192 7.72 -8.33 -8.43
CA SER A 192 8.65 -7.50 -9.20
C SER A 192 8.74 -6.13 -8.55
N VAL A 193 9.94 -5.66 -8.29
CA VAL A 193 10.21 -4.39 -7.61
C VAL A 193 11.08 -3.48 -8.45
N LYS A 194 10.86 -2.17 -8.33
CA LYS A 194 11.59 -1.16 -9.08
C LYS A 194 11.81 0.10 -8.25
N SER A 195 13.01 0.65 -8.35
CA SER A 195 13.41 1.94 -7.78
C SER A 195 14.03 2.81 -8.84
N LYS A 196 13.52 4.03 -9.00
CA LYS A 196 14.09 5.05 -9.89
C LYS A 196 14.55 6.23 -9.06
N MET A 197 15.66 6.82 -9.50
CA MET A 197 16.21 8.05 -8.95
C MET A 197 15.34 9.24 -9.35
N GLU A 198 15.08 10.13 -8.41
CA GLU A 198 14.48 11.43 -8.70
C GLU A 198 15.55 12.52 -8.81
N GLN A 199 15.20 13.62 -9.48
CA GLN A 199 16.11 14.73 -9.65
C GLN A 199 16.09 15.66 -8.43
N GLN A 200 17.27 16.20 -8.06
CA GLN A 200 17.35 17.22 -7.03
C GLN A 200 16.48 18.44 -7.40
N GLY A 201 15.65 18.86 -6.46
CA GLY A 201 14.73 19.99 -6.65
C GLY A 201 13.33 19.56 -7.15
N SER A 202 13.09 18.28 -7.44
CA SER A 202 11.75 17.77 -7.77
C SER A 202 10.80 17.75 -6.56
N GLY A 203 11.33 17.79 -5.35
CA GLY A 203 10.58 17.56 -4.11
C GLY A 203 10.49 16.08 -3.69
N TYR A 204 11.08 15.19 -4.48
CA TYR A 204 11.08 13.74 -4.26
C TYR A 204 12.50 13.18 -4.28
N ILE A 205 12.66 12.00 -3.69
CA ILE A 205 13.96 11.30 -3.60
C ILE A 205 14.00 10.11 -4.54
N LYS A 206 12.93 9.31 -4.54
CA LYS A 206 12.80 8.08 -5.32
C LYS A 206 11.38 7.92 -5.85
N ASP A 207 11.26 7.20 -6.95
CA ASP A 207 10.00 6.64 -7.44
C ASP A 207 10.07 5.12 -7.33
N TYR A 208 9.27 4.57 -6.40
CA TYR A 208 9.22 3.15 -6.09
C TYR A 208 7.98 2.52 -6.69
N SER A 209 8.10 1.28 -7.16
CA SER A 209 6.96 0.45 -7.52
C SER A 209 7.19 -1.02 -7.20
N ALA A 210 6.11 -1.72 -6.91
CA ALA A 210 6.06 -3.16 -6.71
C ALA A 210 4.79 -3.72 -7.37
N GLU A 211 4.96 -4.78 -8.15
CA GLU A 211 3.89 -5.62 -8.67
C GLU A 211 3.98 -6.96 -7.95
N MET A 212 2.89 -7.45 -7.41
CA MET A 212 2.86 -8.65 -6.61
C MET A 212 1.48 -9.28 -6.61
N ASN A 213 1.36 -10.53 -6.15
CA ASN A 213 0.06 -11.08 -5.82
C ASN A 213 0.06 -11.71 -4.42
N THR A 214 -1.12 -11.90 -3.87
CA THR A 214 -1.32 -12.61 -2.60
C THR A 214 -2.61 -13.41 -2.65
N PHE A 215 -2.80 -14.27 -1.66
CA PHE A 215 -4.01 -15.07 -1.52
C PHE A 215 -5.27 -14.20 -1.53
N PHE A 216 -6.32 -14.68 -2.20
CA PHE A 216 -7.66 -14.10 -2.20
C PHE A 216 -8.70 -15.21 -2.37
N ASP A 217 -9.69 -15.25 -1.48
CA ASP A 217 -10.82 -16.18 -1.58
C ASP A 217 -12.08 -15.48 -2.12
N PRO A 218 -12.46 -15.71 -3.39
CA PRO A 218 -13.66 -15.12 -3.97
C PRO A 218 -14.98 -15.59 -3.32
N THR A 219 -14.94 -16.67 -2.51
CA THR A 219 -16.11 -17.14 -1.76
C THR A 219 -16.34 -16.39 -0.45
N GLY A 220 -15.33 -15.62 0.00
CA GLY A 220 -15.36 -14.83 1.21
C GLY A 220 -15.33 -15.62 2.52
N LYS A 221 -15.01 -16.93 2.47
CA LYS A 221 -14.87 -17.78 3.66
C LYS A 221 -13.59 -17.45 4.43
N GLU A 222 -12.53 -17.14 3.69
CA GLU A 222 -11.24 -16.78 4.22
C GLU A 222 -10.93 -15.32 3.81
N PRO A 223 -10.70 -14.38 4.75
CA PRO A 223 -10.30 -13.03 4.43
C PRO A 223 -8.86 -13.00 3.92
N THR A 224 -8.53 -11.99 3.09
CA THR A 224 -7.16 -11.67 2.71
C THR A 224 -6.63 -10.64 3.69
N GLU A 225 -5.70 -11.02 4.54
CA GLU A 225 -5.17 -10.17 5.61
C GLU A 225 -3.80 -9.59 5.22
N MET A 226 -3.68 -8.28 5.32
CA MET A 226 -2.48 -7.51 5.02
C MET A 226 -2.32 -6.38 6.04
N TYR A 227 -1.16 -5.73 6.04
CA TYR A 227 -0.88 -4.65 6.96
C TYR A 227 -0.08 -3.55 6.25
N PHE A 228 -0.38 -2.31 6.58
CA PHE A 228 0.51 -1.19 6.32
C PHE A 228 1.20 -0.79 7.62
N TYR A 229 2.50 -0.50 7.54
CA TYR A 229 3.25 0.13 8.61
C TYR A 229 3.92 1.40 8.08
N PHE A 230 3.63 2.52 8.72
CA PHE A 230 4.10 3.83 8.31
C PHE A 230 5.16 4.41 9.23
#